data_1bf30b58d47b177aa95493e8bdff3823
#
_entry.id   1bf30b58d47b177aa95493e8bdff3823
#
_cell.length_a   1.000
_cell.length_b   1.000
_cell.length_c   1.000
_cell.angle_alpha   90.00
_cell.angle_beta   90.00
_cell.angle_gamma   90.00
#
_symmetry.space_group_name_H-M   'P 1'
#
loop_
_entity.id
_entity.type
_entity.pdbx_description
1 polymer ?
#
loop_
_entity_poly.entity_id
_entity_poly.type
_entity_poly.pdbx_seq_one_letter_code
_entity_poly.pdbx_strand_id
1 'polypeptide(L)'
;MKKTLLLFASILTLSQVNAQIQYSSNAGSKSTIERATVDKLSGPRVGMTVISNGYVSDELESNFITQFGYQFEKQIAGDEQIAGLIEGIVMIGGLEQGLFLPSVSGLFGARTASGFEFAMGPNLSLAGAGLVLGIGKTIKMGSINIPINFAFVPSTKNRFSDDYYDEGTFDHYGNYQQGDLIEVADKTGHRFTVTIGFNFRK
;
A
#
# COMPACT_ATOMS: atom_id res chain seq x y z
N MET A 1 -4.67 -14.84 19.27
CA MET A 1 -5.41 -13.62 18.88
C MET A 1 -5.23 -12.39 19.79
N LYS A 2 -4.70 -12.45 21.03
CA LYS A 2 -4.52 -11.25 21.90
C LYS A 2 -3.19 -10.51 21.72
N LYS A 3 -2.20 -11.08 21.03
CA LYS A 3 -0.86 -10.46 20.86
C LYS A 3 -0.73 -9.58 19.61
N THR A 4 -1.61 -9.72 18.63
CA THR A 4 -1.57 -8.94 17.38
C THR A 4 -2.21 -7.55 17.54
N LEU A 5 -3.09 -7.36 18.52
CA LEU A 5 -3.76 -6.07 18.77
C LEU A 5 -2.84 -5.03 19.43
N LEU A 6 -1.80 -5.49 20.13
CA LEU A 6 -0.84 -4.60 20.82
C LEU A 6 0.19 -3.95 19.89
N LEU A 7 0.43 -4.52 18.71
CA LEU A 7 1.37 -3.95 17.74
C LEU A 7 0.77 -2.76 16.98
N PHE A 8 -0.54 -2.71 16.80
CA PHE A 8 -1.22 -1.59 16.15
C PHE A 8 -1.35 -0.36 17.07
N ALA A 9 -1.40 -0.55 18.38
CA ALA A 9 -1.50 0.56 19.34
C ALA A 9 -0.18 1.34 19.50
N SER A 10 0.98 0.72 19.24
CA SER A 10 2.29 1.37 19.36
C SER A 10 2.67 2.25 18.17
N ILE A 11 1.98 2.12 17.03
CA ILE A 11 2.25 2.95 15.83
C ILE A 11 1.53 4.30 15.92
N LEU A 12 0.49 4.42 16.71
CA LEU A 12 -0.29 5.67 16.87
C LEU A 12 0.33 6.70 17.83
N THR A 13 1.39 6.36 18.57
CA THR A 13 1.99 7.27 19.55
C THR A 13 3.23 8.04 19.04
N LEU A 14 3.60 7.91 17.76
CA LEU A 14 4.76 8.59 17.17
C LEU A 14 4.46 9.94 16.50
N SER A 15 3.33 10.59 16.81
CA SER A 15 2.90 11.83 16.16
C SER A 15 3.19 13.11 16.95
N GLN A 16 4.28 13.18 17.73
CA GLN A 16 4.72 14.43 18.35
C GLN A 16 6.25 14.62 18.18
N VAL A 17 6.74 14.61 16.94
CA VAL A 17 8.04 15.21 16.66
C VAL A 17 7.79 16.61 16.12
N ASN A 18 7.76 17.58 17.02
CA ASN A 18 7.86 19.01 16.69
C ASN A 18 9.28 19.28 16.22
N ALA A 19 9.54 19.17 14.93
CA ALA A 19 10.75 19.71 14.32
C ALA A 19 10.63 21.24 14.30
N GLN A 20 11.08 21.92 15.34
CA GLN A 20 11.36 23.35 15.31
C GLN A 20 12.63 23.55 14.48
N ILE A 21 12.44 23.83 13.20
CA ILE A 21 13.51 24.43 12.38
C ILE A 21 13.51 25.91 12.72
N GLN A 22 14.50 26.35 13.51
CA GLN A 22 14.79 27.77 13.68
C GLN A 22 15.31 28.32 12.37
N TYR A 23 14.45 29.07 11.70
CA TYR A 23 14.85 29.84 10.53
C TYR A 23 15.59 31.09 11.00
N SER A 24 16.92 31.14 10.78
CA SER A 24 17.70 32.38 10.96
C SER A 24 17.25 33.40 9.91
N SER A 25 16.61 34.45 10.34
CA SER A 25 16.18 35.56 9.51
C SER A 25 17.39 36.42 9.11
N ASN A 26 17.96 36.17 7.94
CA ASN A 26 18.75 37.19 7.25
C ASN A 26 17.85 37.95 6.28
N ALA A 27 17.57 39.19 6.63
CA ALA A 27 16.81 40.15 5.84
C ALA A 27 17.49 40.43 4.51
N GLY A 28 16.81 40.22 3.40
CA GLY A 28 17.19 40.72 2.11
C GLY A 28 16.94 39.79 0.95
N SER A 29 15.76 39.76 0.51
CA SER A 29 15.19 39.40 -0.78
C SER A 29 13.97 38.50 -0.58
N LYS A 30 12.78 39.06 -0.73
CA LYS A 30 11.55 38.31 -0.95
C LYS A 30 11.64 37.63 -2.33
N SER A 31 12.30 36.52 -2.45
CA SER A 31 11.96 35.58 -3.49
C SER A 31 10.66 34.88 -3.02
N THR A 32 9.55 35.40 -3.41
CA THR A 32 8.31 34.64 -3.43
C THR A 32 8.55 33.52 -4.42
N ILE A 33 9.03 32.37 -3.94
CA ILE A 33 8.98 31.13 -4.70
C ILE A 33 7.47 30.87 -4.83
N GLU A 34 6.87 31.32 -5.92
CA GLU A 34 5.57 30.81 -6.35
C GLU A 34 5.79 29.30 -6.53
N ARG A 35 5.38 28.55 -5.52
CA ARG A 35 5.31 27.10 -5.65
C ARG A 35 4.27 26.85 -6.73
N ALA A 36 4.70 26.40 -7.89
CA ALA A 36 3.80 25.86 -8.87
C ALA A 36 2.95 24.79 -8.16
N THR A 37 1.70 25.07 -7.97
CA THR A 37 0.77 24.19 -7.26
C THR A 37 0.25 23.17 -8.24
N VAL A 38 0.91 22.01 -8.30
CA VAL A 38 0.30 20.84 -8.93
C VAL A 38 -0.94 20.45 -8.12
N ASP A 39 -2.03 20.12 -8.82
CA ASP A 39 -3.31 19.77 -8.17
C ASP A 39 -3.11 18.70 -7.10
N LYS A 40 -3.58 18.94 -5.88
CA LYS A 40 -3.53 18.01 -4.77
C LYS A 40 -4.56 16.90 -5.01
N LEU A 41 -4.10 15.65 -5.05
CA LEU A 41 -4.92 14.48 -5.35
C LEU A 41 -5.26 13.62 -4.11
N SER A 42 -5.31 14.23 -2.91
CA SER A 42 -5.84 13.53 -1.74
C SER A 42 -7.32 13.22 -1.93
N GLY A 43 -7.73 11.97 -1.71
CA GLY A 43 -9.12 11.59 -1.88
C GLY A 43 -9.35 10.08 -1.89
N PRO A 44 -10.61 9.67 -2.08
CA PRO A 44 -10.99 8.27 -2.13
C PRO A 44 -10.34 7.55 -3.32
N ARG A 45 -10.06 6.26 -3.10
CA ARG A 45 -9.50 5.33 -4.08
C ARG A 45 -10.34 4.06 -4.09
N VAL A 46 -10.63 3.58 -5.29
CA VAL A 46 -11.23 2.28 -5.53
C VAL A 46 -10.32 1.52 -6.47
N GLY A 47 -10.13 0.24 -6.28
CA GLY A 47 -9.23 -0.53 -7.11
C GLY A 47 -9.43 -2.02 -7.03
N MET A 48 -8.57 -2.70 -7.74
CA MET A 48 -8.49 -4.15 -7.77
C MET A 48 -7.04 -4.60 -7.73
N THR A 49 -6.79 -5.73 -7.10
CA THR A 49 -5.47 -6.35 -7.03
C THR A 49 -5.56 -7.78 -7.54
N VAL A 50 -4.62 -8.15 -8.39
CA VAL A 50 -4.38 -9.54 -8.81
C VAL A 50 -3.11 -10.01 -8.11
N ILE A 51 -3.18 -11.19 -7.51
CA ILE A 51 -2.09 -11.82 -6.77
C ILE A 51 -1.61 -13.04 -7.54
N SER A 52 -0.31 -13.12 -7.82
CA SER A 52 0.27 -14.32 -8.44
C SER A 52 0.36 -15.46 -7.42
N ASN A 53 0.53 -16.68 -7.91
CA ASN A 53 0.67 -17.87 -7.07
C ASN A 53 1.69 -17.66 -5.94
N GLY A 54 1.32 -18.09 -4.74
CA GLY A 54 2.08 -17.97 -3.52
C GLY A 54 1.19 -18.01 -2.29
N TYR A 55 1.78 -18.01 -1.10
CA TYR A 55 1.07 -18.15 0.17
C TYR A 55 -0.22 -17.29 0.28
N VAL A 56 -0.15 -16.03 -0.14
CA VAL A 56 -1.32 -15.13 -0.05
C VAL A 56 -2.45 -15.58 -0.98
N SER A 57 -2.12 -16.09 -2.19
CA SER A 57 -3.14 -16.60 -3.11
C SER A 57 -3.74 -17.91 -2.64
N ASP A 58 -2.99 -18.72 -1.91
CA ASP A 58 -3.43 -20.03 -1.42
C ASP A 58 -4.43 -19.86 -0.26
N GLU A 59 -4.35 -18.74 0.48
CA GLU A 59 -5.27 -18.38 1.57
C GLU A 59 -6.56 -17.67 1.06
N LEU A 60 -6.69 -17.42 -0.24
CA LEU A 60 -7.82 -16.71 -0.84
C LEU A 60 -8.68 -17.63 -1.69
N GLU A 61 -9.98 -17.43 -1.71
CA GLU A 61 -10.88 -18.10 -2.65
C GLU A 61 -10.63 -17.70 -4.11
N SER A 62 -10.12 -16.48 -4.31
CA SER A 62 -9.78 -15.92 -5.63
C SER A 62 -8.53 -15.06 -5.54
N ASN A 63 -7.66 -15.19 -6.53
CA ASN A 63 -6.47 -14.35 -6.70
C ASN A 63 -6.79 -12.88 -7.02
N PHE A 64 -8.04 -12.56 -7.20
CA PHE A 64 -8.56 -11.23 -7.50
C PHE A 64 -9.29 -10.67 -6.29
N ILE A 65 -8.86 -9.50 -5.81
CA ILE A 65 -9.51 -8.79 -4.70
C ILE A 65 -9.85 -7.37 -5.11
N THR A 66 -11.04 -6.90 -4.73
CA THR A 66 -11.40 -5.48 -4.80
C THR A 66 -10.91 -4.74 -3.58
N GLN A 67 -10.59 -3.47 -3.76
CA GLN A 67 -10.06 -2.61 -2.69
C GLN A 67 -10.71 -1.24 -2.73
N PHE A 68 -10.91 -0.65 -1.57
CA PHE A 68 -11.26 0.75 -1.43
C PHE A 68 -10.49 1.39 -0.29
N GLY A 69 -10.32 2.69 -0.35
CA GLY A 69 -9.55 3.39 0.67
C GLY A 69 -9.38 4.86 0.38
N TYR A 70 -8.32 5.43 0.92
CA TYR A 70 -8.03 6.85 0.83
C TYR A 70 -6.55 7.10 0.64
N GLN A 71 -6.21 8.04 -0.25
CA GLN A 71 -4.86 8.57 -0.43
C GLN A 71 -4.76 9.96 0.17
N PHE A 72 -3.78 10.16 1.02
CA PHE A 72 -3.33 11.45 1.52
C PHE A 72 -2.08 11.85 0.74
N GLU A 73 -2.02 13.10 0.32
CA GLU A 73 -0.91 13.59 -0.48
C GLU A 73 -0.44 14.95 0.04
N LYS A 74 0.88 15.14 0.05
CA LYS A 74 1.52 16.42 0.35
C LYS A 74 2.65 16.67 -0.63
N GLN A 75 2.62 17.80 -1.32
CA GLN A 75 3.75 18.28 -2.10
C GLN A 75 4.84 18.81 -1.16
N ILE A 76 6.08 18.35 -1.36
CA ILE A 76 7.24 18.71 -0.53
C ILE A 76 8.26 19.57 -1.30
N ALA A 77 8.30 19.43 -2.62
CA ALA A 77 9.19 20.16 -3.50
C ALA A 77 8.56 20.29 -4.89
N GLY A 78 9.14 21.09 -5.75
CA GLY A 78 8.76 21.14 -7.16
C GLY A 78 8.81 22.53 -7.76
N ASP A 79 8.72 22.53 -9.08
CA ASP A 79 8.60 23.70 -9.95
C ASP A 79 7.32 23.61 -10.82
N GLU A 80 7.23 24.41 -11.88
CA GLU A 80 6.07 24.41 -12.80
C GLU A 80 5.93 23.11 -13.61
N GLN A 81 6.97 22.28 -13.68
CA GLN A 81 7.00 21.09 -14.52
C GLN A 81 6.89 19.80 -13.71
N ILE A 82 7.50 19.74 -12.52
CA ILE A 82 7.57 18.53 -11.70
C ILE A 82 7.35 18.87 -10.23
N ALA A 83 6.48 18.14 -9.56
CA ALA A 83 6.24 18.19 -8.12
C ALA A 83 6.74 16.92 -7.43
N GLY A 84 7.53 17.08 -6.38
CA GLY A 84 7.88 16.01 -5.45
C GLY A 84 6.81 15.83 -4.38
N LEU A 85 6.38 14.58 -4.15
CA LEU A 85 5.23 14.22 -3.34
C LEU A 85 5.61 13.26 -2.22
N ILE A 86 4.91 13.37 -1.10
CA ILE A 86 4.78 12.32 -0.10
C ILE A 86 3.32 11.88 -0.10
N GLU A 87 3.12 10.57 -0.15
CA GLU A 87 1.79 9.96 -0.20
C GLU A 87 1.63 8.94 0.91
N GLY A 88 0.50 8.99 1.58
CA GLY A 88 0.03 7.95 2.51
C GLY A 88 -1.23 7.32 1.93
N ILE A 89 -1.24 6.01 1.73
CA ILE A 89 -2.38 5.30 1.16
C ILE A 89 -2.84 4.24 2.16
N VAL A 90 -4.13 4.28 2.48
CA VAL A 90 -4.78 3.26 3.34
C VAL A 90 -5.85 2.59 2.51
N MET A 91 -5.80 1.27 2.40
CA MET A 91 -6.76 0.47 1.63
C MET A 91 -7.31 -0.69 2.49
N ILE A 92 -8.52 -1.09 2.19
CA ILE A 92 -9.18 -2.30 2.69
C ILE A 92 -9.63 -3.09 1.48
N GLY A 93 -9.30 -4.37 1.43
CA GLY A 93 -9.66 -5.27 0.35
C GLY A 93 -10.27 -6.58 0.84
N GLY A 94 -10.73 -7.41 -0.12
CA GLY A 94 -11.19 -8.77 0.13
C GLY A 94 -12.60 -8.90 0.70
N LEU A 95 -13.36 -7.80 0.81
CA LEU A 95 -14.71 -7.86 1.39
C LEU A 95 -15.67 -8.72 0.57
N GLU A 96 -15.47 -8.82 -0.74
CA GLU A 96 -16.23 -9.71 -1.64
C GLU A 96 -16.01 -11.20 -1.35
N GLN A 97 -14.92 -11.54 -0.67
CA GLN A 97 -14.59 -12.89 -0.21
C GLN A 97 -14.84 -13.06 1.30
N GLY A 98 -15.53 -12.11 1.94
CA GLY A 98 -15.76 -12.13 3.39
C GLY A 98 -14.50 -11.85 4.22
N LEU A 99 -13.41 -11.37 3.60
CA LEU A 99 -12.14 -11.11 4.25
C LEU A 99 -11.95 -9.62 4.52
N PHE A 100 -11.23 -9.28 5.57
CA PHE A 100 -10.83 -7.92 5.89
C PHE A 100 -9.31 -7.81 5.78
N LEU A 101 -8.84 -7.29 4.64
CA LEU A 101 -7.43 -7.22 4.27
C LEU A 101 -6.94 -5.76 4.26
N PRO A 102 -6.57 -5.19 5.41
CA PRO A 102 -6.05 -3.83 5.48
C PRO A 102 -4.63 -3.75 4.93
N SER A 103 -4.33 -2.63 4.29
CA SER A 103 -2.97 -2.28 3.87
C SER A 103 -2.70 -0.78 4.03
N VAL A 104 -1.45 -0.45 4.33
CA VAL A 104 -0.97 0.93 4.45
C VAL A 104 0.32 1.07 3.66
N SER A 105 0.39 2.11 2.83
CA SER A 105 1.60 2.44 2.08
C SER A 105 2.03 3.87 2.36
N GLY A 106 3.34 4.08 2.47
CA GLY A 106 3.96 5.40 2.52
C GLY A 106 4.89 5.55 1.32
N LEU A 107 4.57 6.47 0.40
CA LEU A 107 5.28 6.57 -0.87
C LEU A 107 5.95 7.94 -1.00
N PHE A 108 7.10 7.95 -1.67
CA PHE A 108 7.73 9.14 -2.23
C PHE A 108 7.49 9.10 -3.74
N GLY A 109 6.98 10.19 -4.28
CA GLY A 109 6.61 10.28 -5.68
C GLY A 109 7.06 11.58 -6.34
N ALA A 110 6.95 11.59 -7.65
CA ALA A 110 7.07 12.77 -8.48
C ALA A 110 5.93 12.79 -9.50
N ARG A 111 5.29 13.95 -9.66
CA ARG A 111 4.21 14.16 -10.62
C ARG A 111 4.57 15.28 -11.57
N THR A 112 4.44 15.06 -12.87
CA THR A 112 4.62 16.08 -13.89
C THR A 112 3.37 16.97 -14.02
N ALA A 113 3.53 18.18 -14.56
CA ALA A 113 2.42 19.08 -14.89
C ALA A 113 1.39 18.44 -15.84
N SER A 114 1.86 17.53 -16.71
CA SER A 114 0.97 16.74 -17.58
C SER A 114 0.18 15.65 -16.85
N GLY A 115 0.43 15.43 -15.55
CA GLY A 115 -0.28 14.49 -14.70
C GLY A 115 0.29 13.05 -14.71
N PHE A 116 1.47 12.80 -15.29
CA PHE A 116 2.15 11.54 -15.09
C PHE A 116 2.80 11.52 -13.70
N GLU A 117 2.70 10.37 -13.05
CA GLU A 117 3.18 10.16 -11.70
C GLU A 117 4.01 8.87 -11.63
N PHE A 118 5.07 8.93 -10.85
CA PHE A 118 5.83 7.79 -10.40
C PHE A 118 5.97 7.89 -8.88
N ALA A 119 5.74 6.79 -8.18
CA ALA A 119 5.88 6.74 -6.73
C ALA A 119 6.44 5.38 -6.29
N MET A 120 7.19 5.39 -5.18
CA MET A 120 7.72 4.18 -4.57
C MET A 120 7.82 4.31 -3.06
N GLY A 121 7.73 3.19 -2.35
CA GLY A 121 7.89 3.18 -0.90
C GLY A 121 7.38 1.93 -0.22
N PRO A 122 7.48 1.87 1.12
CA PRO A 122 7.05 0.71 1.89
C PRO A 122 5.53 0.52 1.86
N ASN A 123 5.14 -0.75 1.89
CA ASN A 123 3.77 -1.21 2.11
C ASN A 123 3.75 -2.19 3.27
N LEU A 124 2.76 -2.05 4.13
CA LEU A 124 2.43 -2.98 5.20
C LEU A 124 1.03 -3.55 4.95
N SER A 125 0.90 -4.86 5.01
CA SER A 125 -0.37 -5.58 4.86
C SER A 125 -0.35 -6.82 5.74
N LEU A 126 -1.44 -7.57 5.79
CA LEU A 126 -1.46 -8.85 6.49
C LEU A 126 -0.48 -9.87 5.89
N ALA A 127 -0.16 -9.76 4.61
CA ALA A 127 0.88 -10.56 3.94
C ALA A 127 2.31 -10.17 4.36
N GLY A 128 2.49 -9.14 5.19
CA GLY A 128 3.78 -8.65 5.66
C GLY A 128 4.18 -7.30 5.07
N ALA A 129 5.47 -6.99 5.18
CA ALA A 129 6.07 -5.78 4.63
C ALA A 129 6.56 -6.01 3.20
N GLY A 130 6.39 -5.03 2.33
CA GLY A 130 6.84 -5.04 0.94
C GLY A 130 7.23 -3.66 0.44
N LEU A 131 7.73 -3.60 -0.79
CA LEU A 131 8.00 -2.36 -1.51
C LEU A 131 6.95 -2.19 -2.60
N VAL A 132 6.29 -1.02 -2.66
CA VAL A 132 5.42 -0.64 -3.78
C VAL A 132 6.23 0.14 -4.81
N LEU A 133 6.01 -0.20 -6.07
CA LEU A 133 6.40 0.60 -7.23
C LEU A 133 5.12 1.00 -7.97
N GLY A 134 4.87 2.30 -8.10
CA GLY A 134 3.66 2.85 -8.68
C GLY A 134 3.94 3.76 -9.86
N ILE A 135 3.09 3.67 -10.87
CA ILE A 135 3.02 4.65 -11.97
C ILE A 135 1.57 5.07 -12.14
N GLY A 136 1.35 6.32 -12.51
CA GLY A 136 -0.01 6.83 -12.65
C GLY A 136 -0.16 7.92 -13.69
N LYS A 137 -1.41 8.19 -14.03
CA LYS A 137 -1.80 9.29 -14.89
C LYS A 137 -3.08 9.92 -14.35
N THR A 138 -3.05 11.24 -14.19
CA THR A 138 -4.24 12.00 -13.83
C THR A 138 -4.93 12.52 -15.09
N ILE A 139 -6.21 12.19 -15.23
CA ILE A 139 -7.11 12.73 -16.25
C ILE A 139 -7.88 13.90 -15.63
N LYS A 140 -7.81 15.07 -16.26
CA LYS A 140 -8.52 16.29 -15.82
C LYS A 140 -9.81 16.43 -16.60
N MET A 141 -10.95 16.37 -15.90
CA MET A 141 -12.29 16.51 -16.49
C MET A 141 -13.06 17.63 -15.78
N GLY A 142 -13.00 18.84 -16.34
CA GLY A 142 -13.63 20.02 -15.74
C GLY A 142 -13.13 20.29 -14.32
N SER A 143 -14.01 20.19 -13.32
CA SER A 143 -13.69 20.39 -11.90
C SER A 143 -13.22 19.12 -11.18
N ILE A 144 -13.07 17.99 -11.88
CA ILE A 144 -12.70 16.69 -11.30
C ILE A 144 -11.37 16.25 -11.88
N ASN A 145 -10.49 15.79 -11.00
CA ASN A 145 -9.28 15.07 -11.35
C ASN A 145 -9.49 13.58 -11.08
N ILE A 146 -9.21 12.75 -12.07
CA ILE A 146 -9.33 11.29 -12.01
C ILE A 146 -7.93 10.68 -12.14
N PRO A 147 -7.20 10.43 -11.04
CA PRO A 147 -5.97 9.69 -11.08
C PRO A 147 -6.25 8.19 -11.31
N ILE A 148 -5.52 7.60 -12.23
CA ILE A 148 -5.48 6.16 -12.49
C ILE A 148 -4.05 5.71 -12.21
N ASN A 149 -3.88 4.79 -11.27
CA ASN A 149 -2.58 4.32 -10.83
C ASN A 149 -2.46 2.81 -10.99
N PHE A 150 -1.29 2.37 -11.45
CA PHE A 150 -0.86 0.99 -11.45
C PHE A 150 0.22 0.85 -10.39
N ALA A 151 0.10 -0.15 -9.53
CA ALA A 151 1.08 -0.45 -8.50
C ALA A 151 1.51 -1.91 -8.58
N PHE A 152 2.77 -2.14 -8.34
CA PHE A 152 3.39 -3.45 -8.28
C PHE A 152 4.09 -3.63 -6.93
N VAL A 153 3.80 -4.75 -6.27
CA VAL A 153 4.51 -5.17 -5.05
C VAL A 153 5.18 -6.51 -5.33
N PRO A 154 6.51 -6.54 -5.39
CA PRO A 154 7.25 -7.79 -5.55
C PRO A 154 6.94 -8.78 -4.45
N SER A 155 6.93 -10.06 -4.79
CA SER A 155 6.83 -11.15 -3.83
C SER A 155 8.00 -11.10 -2.84
N THR A 156 7.70 -11.33 -1.58
CA THR A 156 8.70 -11.44 -0.50
C THR A 156 8.68 -12.85 0.06
N LYS A 157 9.71 -13.21 0.85
CA LYS A 157 9.73 -14.50 1.54
C LYS A 157 8.54 -14.56 2.51
N ASN A 158 7.81 -15.67 2.48
CA ASN A 158 6.79 -15.95 3.46
C ASN A 158 7.43 -16.19 4.84
N ARG A 159 6.89 -15.58 5.88
CA ARG A 159 7.37 -15.76 7.26
C ARG A 159 6.79 -17.01 7.92
N PHE A 160 5.80 -17.62 7.29
CA PHE A 160 5.09 -18.81 7.75
C PHE A 160 5.36 -20.00 6.81
N SER A 161 6.55 -20.05 6.21
CA SER A 161 6.94 -21.07 5.23
C SER A 161 7.43 -22.38 5.84
N ASP A 162 7.20 -22.61 7.13
CA ASP A 162 7.55 -23.88 7.75
C ASP A 162 6.48 -24.92 7.39
N ASP A 163 6.90 -25.97 6.68
CA ASP A 163 6.04 -27.11 6.38
C ASP A 163 5.64 -27.83 7.66
N TYR A 164 4.43 -28.34 7.70
CA TYR A 164 3.94 -29.09 8.85
C TYR A 164 3.21 -30.36 8.39
N TYR A 165 3.16 -31.35 9.28
CA TYR A 165 2.37 -32.55 9.05
C TYR A 165 0.95 -32.32 9.55
N ASP A 166 -0.04 -32.75 8.75
CA ASP A 166 -1.43 -32.82 9.20
C ASP A 166 -1.57 -33.77 10.37
N GLU A 167 -2.69 -33.70 11.10
CA GLU A 167 -2.95 -34.59 12.22
C GLU A 167 -2.96 -36.04 11.74
N GLY A 168 -2.06 -36.86 12.32
CA GLY A 168 -2.02 -38.27 12.02
C GLY A 168 -3.19 -39.03 12.65
N THR A 169 -3.48 -40.20 12.11
CA THR A 169 -4.55 -41.08 12.59
C THR A 169 -4.01 -42.42 13.07
N PHE A 170 -4.78 -43.12 13.92
CA PHE A 170 -4.45 -44.49 14.31
C PHE A 170 -5.19 -45.47 13.39
N ASP A 171 -4.48 -46.48 12.89
CA ASP A 171 -5.09 -47.54 12.11
C ASP A 171 -5.93 -48.49 12.99
N HIS A 172 -6.63 -49.46 12.36
CA HIS A 172 -7.45 -50.41 13.06
C HIS A 172 -6.67 -51.29 14.06
N TYR A 173 -5.35 -51.38 13.93
CA TYR A 173 -4.46 -52.17 14.80
C TYR A 173 -3.83 -51.30 15.90
N GLY A 174 -4.16 -50.02 15.99
CA GLY A 174 -3.64 -49.07 16.96
C GLY A 174 -2.25 -48.50 16.62
N ASN A 175 -1.76 -48.67 15.38
CA ASN A 175 -0.50 -48.05 14.94
C ASN A 175 -0.78 -46.62 14.50
N TYR A 176 0.08 -45.70 14.91
CA TYR A 176 0.02 -44.30 14.47
C TYR A 176 0.45 -44.18 13.00
N GLN A 177 -0.40 -43.59 12.20
CA GLN A 177 -0.11 -43.20 10.83
C GLN A 177 0.09 -41.67 10.83
N GLN A 178 1.26 -41.23 10.43
CA GLN A 178 1.57 -39.83 10.30
C GLN A 178 0.70 -39.22 9.19
N GLY A 179 0.16 -38.02 9.41
CA GLY A 179 -0.61 -37.28 8.41
C GLY A 179 0.27 -36.82 7.23
N ASP A 180 -0.37 -36.32 6.22
CA ASP A 180 0.29 -35.81 5.02
C ASP A 180 1.13 -34.57 5.33
N LEU A 181 2.27 -34.43 4.62
CA LEU A 181 3.10 -33.24 4.69
C LEU A 181 2.37 -32.10 3.95
N ILE A 182 2.07 -31.02 4.67
CA ILE A 182 1.53 -29.81 4.10
C ILE A 182 2.68 -28.86 3.78
N GLU A 183 2.96 -28.71 2.50
CA GLU A 183 3.98 -27.77 2.01
C GLU A 183 3.39 -26.36 1.96
N VAL A 184 4.05 -25.41 2.62
CA VAL A 184 3.64 -24.01 2.65
C VAL A 184 4.48 -23.21 1.67
N ALA A 185 3.83 -22.44 0.79
CA ALA A 185 4.54 -21.66 -0.23
C ALA A 185 5.57 -20.70 0.38
N ASP A 186 6.82 -20.81 -0.08
CA ASP A 186 7.95 -20.00 0.39
C ASP A 186 7.81 -18.49 0.15
N LYS A 187 6.97 -18.10 -0.79
CA LYS A 187 6.81 -16.72 -1.26
C LYS A 187 5.37 -16.24 -1.14
N THR A 188 5.21 -14.97 -0.86
CA THR A 188 3.89 -14.34 -0.67
C THR A 188 3.09 -14.15 -1.96
N GLY A 189 3.71 -14.26 -3.14
CA GLY A 189 3.13 -13.91 -4.43
C GLY A 189 3.33 -12.41 -4.80
N HIS A 190 3.44 -12.15 -6.10
CA HIS A 190 3.47 -10.78 -6.63
C HIS A 190 2.07 -10.18 -6.63
N ARG A 191 1.96 -8.88 -6.34
CA ARG A 191 0.68 -8.17 -6.33
C ARG A 191 0.68 -7.06 -7.39
N PHE A 192 -0.32 -7.06 -8.24
CA PHE A 192 -0.55 -6.07 -9.29
C PHE A 192 -1.86 -5.37 -8.99
N THR A 193 -1.80 -4.07 -8.75
CA THR A 193 -2.96 -3.27 -8.34
C THR A 193 -3.25 -2.18 -9.36
N VAL A 194 -4.52 -1.99 -9.68
CA VAL A 194 -5.03 -0.82 -10.41
C VAL A 194 -5.97 -0.07 -9.49
N THR A 195 -5.77 1.23 -9.36
CA THR A 195 -6.67 2.10 -8.59
C THR A 195 -7.14 3.30 -9.41
N ILE A 196 -8.36 3.72 -9.15
CA ILE A 196 -8.96 4.95 -9.69
C ILE A 196 -9.35 5.84 -8.51
N GLY A 197 -9.04 7.11 -8.61
CA GLY A 197 -9.42 8.12 -7.62
C GLY A 197 -10.37 9.16 -8.16
N PHE A 198 -11.03 9.87 -7.25
CA PHE A 198 -11.90 10.99 -7.56
C PHE A 198 -11.53 12.15 -6.65
N ASN A 199 -11.09 13.26 -7.25
CA ASN A 199 -10.63 14.42 -6.52
C ASN A 199 -11.27 15.68 -7.11
N PHE A 200 -11.97 16.44 -6.27
CA PHE A 200 -12.54 17.72 -6.69
C PHE A 200 -11.45 18.79 -6.65
N ARG A 201 -11.34 19.55 -7.75
CA ARG A 201 -10.49 20.72 -7.82
C ARG A 201 -11.14 21.83 -6.98
N LYS A 202 -10.38 22.38 -6.03
CA LYS A 202 -10.82 23.55 -5.23
C LYS A 202 -10.46 24.83 -5.93
#